data_9fc11416a5201f9f629e4795257c6d01
#
_entry.id   9fc11416a5201f9f629e4795257c6d01
#
_cell.length_a   1.000
_cell.length_b   1.000
_cell.length_c   1.000
_cell.angle_alpha   90.00
_cell.angle_beta   90.00
_cell.angle_gamma   90.00
#
_symmetry.space_group_name_H-M   'P 1'
#
loop_
_entity.id
_entity.type
_entity.pdbx_description
1 polymer ?
#
loop_
_entity_poly.entity_id
_entity_poly.type
_entity_poly.pdbx_seq_one_letter_code
_entity_poly.pdbx_strand_id
1 'polypeptide(L)'
;MTTLTAPGVPFPLTPSSEQAWTVDEPAGTITVIADPHSDIFIDPGAGSTLNAESMLNAATLLGGPPAGDFQLSARVSVDFASTFDAGVLLLWIDERHWAKLCFEYSPAGESMVVSVVNRGVADDANGFVVDGRSVWLRVSRIDHAIAYHASFDGMTWRMIRFFTIDDPSAVSIGFEAQSPTGDGCAVTFDDIRFTRERLGDLRDGS
;
A
#
# COMPACT_ATOMS: atom_id res chain seq x y z
N MET A 1 -19.90 10.47 0.74
CA MET A 1 -18.47 10.78 0.51
C MET A 1 -18.30 11.02 -0.98
N THR A 2 -17.58 12.07 -1.35
CA THR A 2 -17.29 12.41 -2.74
C THR A 2 -16.20 11.50 -3.26
N THR A 3 -16.39 10.87 -4.41
CA THR A 3 -15.34 10.06 -5.05
C THR A 3 -14.36 10.97 -5.76
N LEU A 4 -13.09 10.55 -5.79
CA LEU A 4 -12.02 11.20 -6.52
C LEU A 4 -11.63 10.39 -7.76
N THR A 5 -11.23 11.08 -8.82
CA THR A 5 -10.54 10.48 -9.96
C THR A 5 -9.05 10.64 -9.75
N ALA A 6 -8.31 9.55 -9.82
CA ALA A 6 -6.86 9.59 -9.64
C ALA A 6 -6.14 9.38 -10.98
N PRO A 7 -5.04 10.08 -11.25
CA PRO A 7 -4.25 9.88 -12.44
C PRO A 7 -3.86 8.39 -12.59
N GLY A 8 -3.99 7.84 -13.80
CA GLY A 8 -3.62 6.46 -14.07
C GLY A 8 -4.53 5.37 -13.50
N VAL A 9 -5.60 5.71 -12.76
CA VAL A 9 -6.58 4.76 -12.21
C VAL A 9 -7.93 4.90 -12.93
N PRO A 10 -8.43 3.86 -13.62
CA PRO A 10 -9.63 3.98 -14.48
C PRO A 10 -10.97 3.78 -13.74
N PHE A 11 -10.99 3.84 -12.42
CA PHE A 11 -12.18 3.70 -11.59
C PHE A 11 -12.17 4.73 -10.46
N PRO A 12 -13.35 5.12 -9.95
CA PRO A 12 -13.44 6.11 -8.87
C PRO A 12 -12.87 5.55 -7.57
N LEU A 13 -12.21 6.43 -6.82
CA LEU A 13 -11.67 6.14 -5.50
C LEU A 13 -12.45 6.92 -4.44
N THR A 14 -12.69 6.31 -3.29
CA THR A 14 -13.37 6.89 -2.15
C THR A 14 -12.37 7.11 -1.02
N PRO A 15 -12.17 8.35 -0.55
CA PRO A 15 -11.31 8.62 0.58
C PRO A 15 -12.02 8.26 1.90
N SER A 16 -11.27 7.76 2.89
CA SER A 16 -11.77 7.60 4.27
C SER A 16 -12.02 8.94 4.97
N SER A 17 -11.27 9.98 4.57
CA SER A 17 -11.42 11.37 5.00
C SER A 17 -11.20 12.31 3.83
N GLU A 18 -12.14 13.23 3.57
CA GLU A 18 -12.05 14.18 2.42
C GLU A 18 -10.91 15.20 2.57
N GLN A 19 -10.41 15.42 3.78
CA GLN A 19 -9.40 16.45 4.05
C GLN A 19 -7.96 15.95 3.88
N ALA A 20 -7.74 14.64 3.83
CA ALA A 20 -6.39 14.07 3.80
C ALA A 20 -5.77 14.06 2.39
N TRP A 21 -6.58 13.95 1.33
CA TRP A 21 -6.14 13.63 -0.02
C TRP A 21 -6.18 14.82 -0.97
N THR A 22 -5.10 15.04 -1.69
CA THR A 22 -5.00 16.03 -2.78
C THR A 22 -4.60 15.32 -4.07
N VAL A 23 -5.37 15.55 -5.14
CA VAL A 23 -5.07 15.02 -6.48
C VAL A 23 -4.68 16.17 -7.39
N ASP A 24 -3.49 16.11 -7.97
CA ASP A 24 -3.01 17.02 -9.01
C ASP A 24 -2.97 16.27 -10.35
N GLU A 25 -4.05 16.36 -11.13
CA GLU A 25 -4.16 15.69 -12.43
C GLU A 25 -3.10 16.14 -13.43
N PRO A 26 -2.78 17.44 -13.57
CA PRO A 26 -1.71 17.90 -14.47
C PRO A 26 -0.33 17.35 -14.10
N ALA A 27 -0.01 17.24 -12.81
CA ALA A 27 1.25 16.68 -12.35
C ALA A 27 1.25 15.15 -12.33
N GLY A 28 0.07 14.51 -12.40
CA GLY A 28 -0.08 13.06 -12.30
C GLY A 28 0.18 12.52 -10.90
N THR A 29 -0.10 13.32 -9.85
CA THR A 29 0.26 12.99 -8.47
C THR A 29 -0.95 12.92 -7.54
N ILE A 30 -0.82 12.10 -6.51
CA ILE A 30 -1.70 12.07 -5.33
C ILE A 30 -0.82 12.34 -4.11
N THR A 31 -1.23 13.28 -3.27
CA THR A 31 -0.55 13.57 -2.01
C THR A 31 -1.51 13.40 -0.83
N VAL A 32 -0.96 12.99 0.30
CA VAL A 32 -1.69 12.81 1.55
C VAL A 32 -0.80 13.12 2.73
N ILE A 33 -1.36 13.67 3.79
CA ILE A 33 -0.72 13.75 5.08
C ILE A 33 -1.33 12.65 5.95
N ALA A 34 -0.50 11.71 6.39
CA ALA A 34 -0.92 10.69 7.34
C ALA A 34 -1.33 11.33 8.66
N ASP A 35 -2.42 10.85 9.24
CA ASP A 35 -2.84 11.32 10.56
C ASP A 35 -1.87 10.84 11.65
N PRO A 36 -1.67 11.61 12.73
CA PRO A 36 -0.90 11.16 13.89
C PRO A 36 -1.48 9.87 14.48
N HIS A 37 -0.60 8.96 14.91
CA HIS A 37 -0.98 7.71 15.57
C HIS A 37 -2.00 6.90 14.74
N SER A 38 -1.71 6.73 13.45
CA SER A 38 -2.57 6.03 12.50
C SER A 38 -1.88 4.82 11.87
N ASP A 39 -2.62 3.72 11.73
CA ASP A 39 -2.16 2.48 11.08
C ASP A 39 -3.35 1.64 10.60
N ILE A 40 -3.06 0.64 9.78
CA ILE A 40 -3.89 -0.54 9.54
C ILE A 40 -3.05 -1.76 9.96
N PHE A 41 -3.24 -2.21 11.21
CA PHE A 41 -2.50 -3.33 11.78
C PHE A 41 -3.33 -4.06 12.83
N ILE A 42 -3.26 -5.38 12.88
CA ILE A 42 -3.84 -6.22 13.95
C ILE A 42 -2.74 -7.09 14.52
N ASP A 43 -2.34 -6.80 15.76
CA ASP A 43 -1.24 -7.47 16.42
C ASP A 43 -1.47 -9.00 16.48
N PRO A 44 -0.56 -9.83 15.93
CA PRO A 44 -0.62 -11.27 16.05
C PRO A 44 -0.21 -11.78 17.43
N GLY A 45 0.44 -10.94 18.23
CA GLY A 45 1.02 -11.29 19.53
C GLY A 45 0.10 -11.07 20.73
N ALA A 46 -1.23 -11.12 20.57
CA ALA A 46 -2.23 -10.83 21.60
C ALA A 46 -1.83 -11.39 22.99
N GLY A 47 -1.55 -10.49 23.93
CA GLY A 47 -1.10 -10.81 25.28
C GLY A 47 0.41 -11.07 25.44
N SER A 48 1.22 -10.87 24.40
CA SER A 48 2.68 -10.90 24.52
C SER A 48 3.22 -9.54 25.02
N THR A 49 4.48 -9.54 25.50
CA THR A 49 5.16 -8.31 25.95
C THR A 49 5.71 -7.46 24.77
N LEU A 50 5.55 -7.93 23.54
CA LEU A 50 5.99 -7.28 22.30
C LEU A 50 4.81 -6.74 21.49
N ASN A 51 3.69 -6.41 22.15
CA ASN A 51 2.49 -5.94 21.49
C ASN A 51 2.76 -4.67 20.68
N ALA A 52 2.42 -4.71 19.41
CA ALA A 52 2.09 -3.52 18.66
C ALA A 52 0.64 -3.13 18.96
N GLU A 53 0.33 -1.85 18.94
CA GLU A 53 -1.06 -1.41 19.07
C GLU A 53 -1.84 -1.79 17.80
N SER A 54 -2.99 -2.47 17.97
CA SER A 54 -3.88 -2.76 16.85
C SER A 54 -4.67 -1.51 16.48
N MET A 55 -4.55 -1.06 15.24
CA MET A 55 -5.20 0.14 14.70
C MET A 55 -5.82 -0.14 13.33
N LEU A 56 -6.91 0.54 13.00
CA LEU A 56 -7.56 0.49 11.69
C LEU A 56 -8.04 1.91 11.30
N ASN A 57 -7.18 2.91 11.52
CA ASN A 57 -7.54 4.32 11.42
C ASN A 57 -6.68 5.13 10.43
N ALA A 58 -5.83 4.49 9.65
CA ALA A 58 -5.02 5.18 8.66
C ALA A 58 -5.86 5.81 7.54
N ALA A 59 -5.36 6.88 6.95
CA ALA A 59 -5.98 7.54 5.81
C ALA A 59 -5.92 6.64 4.57
N THR A 60 -7.08 6.30 4.00
CA THR A 60 -7.19 5.45 2.81
C THR A 60 -7.90 6.14 1.65
N LEU A 61 -7.53 5.76 0.41
CA LEU A 61 -8.18 6.18 -0.83
C LEU A 61 -8.38 4.93 -1.70
N LEU A 62 -9.58 4.33 -1.69
CA LEU A 62 -9.85 3.00 -2.21
C LEU A 62 -10.97 2.97 -3.24
N GLY A 63 -10.88 2.06 -4.21
CA GLY A 63 -11.93 1.80 -5.18
C GLY A 63 -11.99 0.36 -5.65
N GLY A 64 -13.11 -0.02 -6.27
CA GLY A 64 -13.30 -1.36 -6.82
C GLY A 64 -12.65 -1.48 -8.20
N PRO A 65 -11.60 -2.30 -8.37
CA PRO A 65 -11.00 -2.51 -9.67
C PRO A 65 -11.93 -3.30 -10.59
N PRO A 66 -11.81 -3.16 -11.93
CA PRO A 66 -12.52 -4.03 -12.86
C PRO A 66 -12.24 -5.51 -12.62
N ALA A 67 -13.21 -6.37 -12.95
CA ALA A 67 -13.05 -7.82 -12.82
C ALA A 67 -11.91 -8.35 -13.72
N GLY A 68 -11.27 -9.44 -13.29
CA GLY A 68 -10.15 -10.11 -13.99
C GLY A 68 -8.79 -9.69 -13.46
N ASP A 69 -7.74 -10.09 -14.16
CA ASP A 69 -6.37 -9.77 -13.81
C ASP A 69 -6.08 -8.28 -13.97
N PHE A 70 -5.24 -7.75 -13.12
CA PHE A 70 -4.78 -6.36 -13.19
C PHE A 70 -3.40 -6.19 -12.56
N GLN A 71 -2.80 -5.04 -12.84
CA GLN A 71 -1.63 -4.54 -12.15
C GLN A 71 -1.88 -3.08 -11.77
N LEU A 72 -1.64 -2.72 -10.51
CA LEU A 72 -1.56 -1.34 -10.04
C LEU A 72 -0.16 -1.08 -9.55
N SER A 73 0.51 -0.07 -10.09
CA SER A 73 1.82 0.39 -9.62
C SER A 73 1.83 1.89 -9.38
N ALA A 74 2.71 2.31 -8.48
CA ALA A 74 3.01 3.72 -8.24
C ALA A 74 4.45 3.86 -7.74
N ARG A 75 5.08 5.00 -8.02
CA ARG A 75 6.23 5.44 -7.26
C ARG A 75 5.72 6.07 -5.96
N VAL A 76 6.23 5.59 -4.85
CA VAL A 76 5.86 6.04 -3.51
C VAL A 76 7.03 6.80 -2.92
N SER A 77 6.78 8.03 -2.47
CA SER A 77 7.75 8.88 -1.78
C SER A 77 7.20 9.25 -0.42
N VAL A 78 8.03 9.17 0.62
CA VAL A 78 7.63 9.47 2.00
C VAL A 78 8.63 10.40 2.66
N ASP A 79 8.12 11.45 3.27
CA ASP A 79 8.90 12.34 4.14
C ASP A 79 8.92 11.76 5.56
N PHE A 80 9.71 10.69 5.71
CA PHE A 80 9.85 9.97 6.97
C PHE A 80 10.28 10.89 8.11
N ALA A 81 9.53 10.87 9.20
CA ALA A 81 9.78 11.61 10.43
C ALA A 81 9.84 10.70 11.66
N SER A 82 9.08 9.60 11.65
CA SER A 82 8.97 8.67 12.77
C SER A 82 8.98 7.22 12.29
N THR A 83 9.31 6.30 13.20
CA THR A 83 9.29 4.86 12.94
C THR A 83 7.90 4.40 12.46
N PHE A 84 7.88 3.55 11.44
CA PHE A 84 6.70 3.00 10.78
C PHE A 84 5.88 4.01 9.97
N ASP A 85 6.35 5.27 9.80
CA ASP A 85 5.81 6.14 8.76
C ASP A 85 5.84 5.41 7.42
N ALA A 86 4.73 5.40 6.69
CA ALA A 86 4.68 4.68 5.43
C ALA A 86 3.70 5.27 4.41
N GLY A 87 4.05 5.06 3.12
CA GLY A 87 3.14 5.12 1.99
C GLY A 87 2.89 3.72 1.45
N VAL A 88 1.64 3.39 1.15
CA VAL A 88 1.17 2.02 0.99
C VAL A 88 0.29 1.85 -0.25
N LEU A 89 0.45 0.74 -0.96
CA LEU A 89 -0.59 0.17 -1.81
C LEU A 89 -1.40 -0.84 -1.01
N LEU A 90 -2.69 -0.54 -0.80
CA LEU A 90 -3.59 -1.31 0.07
C LEU A 90 -4.58 -2.12 -0.75
N LEU A 91 -4.73 -3.40 -0.38
CA LEU A 91 -5.85 -4.28 -0.73
C LEU A 91 -6.76 -4.41 0.48
N TRP A 92 -8.05 -4.13 0.31
CA TRP A 92 -9.02 -4.12 1.40
C TRP A 92 -10.29 -4.89 1.04
N ILE A 93 -10.65 -5.87 1.86
CA ILE A 93 -11.95 -6.56 1.81
C ILE A 93 -12.80 -6.08 2.99
N ASP A 94 -12.30 -6.26 4.21
CA ASP A 94 -12.91 -5.88 5.48
C ASP A 94 -11.84 -5.69 6.57
N GLU A 95 -12.26 -5.38 7.80
CA GLU A 95 -11.36 -5.15 8.94
C GLU A 95 -10.48 -6.35 9.31
N ARG A 96 -10.81 -7.55 8.84
CA ARG A 96 -10.09 -8.80 9.14
C ARG A 96 -9.33 -9.36 7.93
N HIS A 97 -9.61 -8.87 6.73
CA HIS A 97 -9.03 -9.37 5.47
C HIS A 97 -8.55 -8.20 4.62
N TRP A 98 -7.25 -7.95 4.67
CA TRP A 98 -6.58 -6.90 3.91
C TRP A 98 -5.11 -7.25 3.70
N ALA A 99 -4.42 -6.53 2.82
CA ALA A 99 -2.98 -6.69 2.65
C ALA A 99 -2.34 -5.36 2.23
N LYS A 100 -1.15 -5.08 2.77
CA LYS A 100 -0.35 -3.89 2.53
C LYS A 100 0.95 -4.22 1.81
N LEU A 101 1.34 -3.38 0.85
CA LEU A 101 2.70 -3.28 0.34
C LEU A 101 3.20 -1.88 0.66
N CYS A 102 4.15 -1.76 1.56
CA CYS A 102 4.57 -0.52 2.19
C CYS A 102 5.95 -0.07 1.72
N PHE A 103 6.14 1.23 1.61
CA PHE A 103 7.43 1.89 1.73
C PHE A 103 7.48 2.54 3.09
N GLU A 104 8.30 2.02 4.00
CA GLU A 104 8.20 2.23 5.44
C GLU A 104 9.54 2.56 6.08
N TYR A 105 9.52 3.32 7.17
CA TYR A 105 10.70 3.66 7.95
C TYR A 105 10.87 2.71 9.14
N SER A 106 11.95 1.93 9.11
CA SER A 106 12.23 0.90 10.12
C SER A 106 12.71 1.48 11.45
N PRO A 107 12.63 0.72 12.57
CA PRO A 107 13.24 1.10 13.86
C PRO A 107 14.75 1.29 13.80
N ALA A 108 15.42 0.71 12.80
CA ALA A 108 16.86 0.88 12.58
C ALA A 108 17.20 2.19 11.83
N GLY A 109 16.20 2.98 11.44
CA GLY A 109 16.40 4.22 10.68
C GLY A 109 16.64 3.98 9.18
N GLU A 110 16.11 2.89 8.63
CA GLU A 110 16.25 2.50 7.24
C GLU A 110 14.90 2.61 6.52
N SER A 111 14.91 3.19 5.32
CA SER A 111 13.76 3.10 4.42
C SER A 111 13.70 1.72 3.81
N MET A 112 12.54 1.04 3.86
CA MET A 112 12.45 -0.33 3.37
C MET A 112 11.09 -0.68 2.77
N VAL A 113 11.09 -1.68 1.92
CA VAL A 113 9.85 -2.31 1.45
C VAL A 113 9.41 -3.34 2.49
N VAL A 114 8.15 -3.25 2.90
CA VAL A 114 7.53 -4.16 3.86
C VAL A 114 6.22 -4.69 3.26
N SER A 115 5.81 -5.89 3.62
CA SER A 115 4.52 -6.45 3.21
C SER A 115 3.79 -7.08 4.38
N VAL A 116 2.51 -6.77 4.52
CA VAL A 116 1.63 -7.33 5.54
C VAL A 116 0.45 -7.99 4.87
N VAL A 117 0.09 -9.20 5.30
CA VAL A 117 -1.14 -9.89 4.88
C VAL A 117 -1.94 -10.21 6.12
N ASN A 118 -3.15 -9.68 6.22
CA ASN A 118 -4.03 -9.91 7.36
C ASN A 118 -5.14 -10.89 7.01
N ARG A 119 -5.23 -11.95 7.79
CA ARG A 119 -6.32 -12.93 7.82
C ARG A 119 -6.76 -13.14 9.26
N GLY A 120 -7.32 -12.06 9.83
CA GLY A 120 -7.70 -12.01 11.24
C GLY A 120 -6.62 -11.43 12.15
N VAL A 121 -5.35 -11.66 11.85
CA VAL A 121 -4.17 -11.03 12.44
C VAL A 121 -3.14 -10.77 11.36
N ALA A 122 -2.25 -9.80 11.60
CA ALA A 122 -1.21 -9.43 10.63
C ALA A 122 -0.10 -10.50 10.55
N ASP A 123 0.26 -10.84 9.31
CA ASP A 123 1.45 -11.61 8.94
C ASP A 123 2.40 -10.63 8.25
N ASP A 124 3.36 -10.12 9.01
CA ASP A 124 4.25 -9.04 8.62
C ASP A 124 5.62 -9.57 8.19
N ALA A 125 6.17 -8.99 7.12
CA ALA A 125 7.47 -9.40 6.59
C ALA A 125 8.24 -8.26 5.93
N ASN A 126 9.49 -8.10 6.35
CA ASN A 126 10.42 -7.20 5.71
C ASN A 126 10.85 -7.74 4.33
N GLY A 127 10.88 -6.85 3.35
CA GLY A 127 11.45 -7.11 2.03
C GLY A 127 12.93 -6.71 1.97
N PHE A 128 13.22 -5.53 1.43
CA PHE A 128 14.59 -5.04 1.29
C PHE A 128 14.71 -3.54 1.63
N VAL A 129 15.91 -3.14 2.02
CA VAL A 129 16.25 -1.73 2.28
C VAL A 129 16.36 -0.96 0.97
N VAL A 130 15.85 0.26 0.96
CA VAL A 130 15.87 1.19 -0.17
C VAL A 130 16.79 2.34 0.16
N ASP A 131 17.78 2.59 -0.68
CA ASP A 131 18.63 3.77 -0.55
C ASP A 131 17.90 4.98 -1.16
N GLY A 132 17.31 5.82 -0.31
CA GLY A 132 16.57 7.00 -0.73
C GLY A 132 15.16 7.09 -0.12
N ARG A 133 14.37 8.04 -0.67
CA ARG A 133 13.04 8.38 -0.17
C ARG A 133 11.91 8.00 -1.11
N SER A 134 12.18 7.16 -2.10
CA SER A 134 11.17 6.68 -3.03
C SER A 134 11.47 5.29 -3.57
N VAL A 135 10.42 4.54 -3.88
CA VAL A 135 10.48 3.22 -4.49
C VAL A 135 9.22 3.00 -5.32
N TRP A 136 9.30 2.22 -6.39
CA TRP A 136 8.11 1.78 -7.11
C TRP A 136 7.56 0.53 -6.44
N LEU A 137 6.28 0.55 -6.12
CA LEU A 137 5.52 -0.58 -5.61
C LEU A 137 4.51 -1.04 -6.66
N ARG A 138 4.23 -2.34 -6.71
CA ARG A 138 3.23 -2.90 -7.61
C ARG A 138 2.48 -4.07 -6.98
N VAL A 139 1.16 -4.01 -7.11
CA VAL A 139 0.21 -5.07 -6.77
C VAL A 139 -0.34 -5.66 -8.05
N SER A 140 -0.28 -6.98 -8.21
CA SER A 140 -0.86 -7.70 -9.35
C SER A 140 -1.84 -8.76 -8.88
N ARG A 141 -3.05 -8.78 -9.48
CA ARG A 141 -3.99 -9.91 -9.34
C ARG A 141 -3.79 -10.86 -10.50
N ILE A 142 -3.64 -12.14 -10.17
CA ILE A 142 -3.45 -13.25 -11.13
C ILE A 142 -4.45 -14.35 -10.75
N ASP A 143 -5.60 -14.40 -11.41
CA ASP A 143 -6.73 -15.26 -11.05
C ASP A 143 -7.16 -15.04 -9.57
N HIS A 144 -6.88 -16.02 -8.70
CA HIS A 144 -7.20 -15.99 -7.26
C HIS A 144 -6.00 -15.61 -6.37
N ALA A 145 -4.87 -15.25 -6.98
CA ALA A 145 -3.65 -14.93 -6.26
C ALA A 145 -3.27 -13.46 -6.44
N ILE A 146 -2.51 -12.97 -5.48
CA ILE A 146 -1.93 -11.63 -5.47
C ILE A 146 -0.41 -11.75 -5.46
N ALA A 147 0.25 -10.93 -6.27
CA ALA A 147 1.69 -10.78 -6.26
C ALA A 147 2.08 -9.34 -5.91
N TYR A 148 3.03 -9.19 -5.02
CA TYR A 148 3.68 -7.94 -4.68
C TYR A 148 5.07 -7.88 -5.28
N HIS A 149 5.36 -6.75 -5.94
CA HIS A 149 6.68 -6.44 -6.48
C HIS A 149 7.10 -5.04 -6.07
N ALA A 150 8.41 -4.83 -6.00
CA ALA A 150 8.98 -3.51 -5.84
C ALA A 150 10.16 -3.31 -6.81
N SER A 151 10.46 -2.05 -7.13
CA SER A 151 11.49 -1.70 -8.09
C SER A 151 12.21 -0.41 -7.67
N PHE A 152 13.52 -0.32 -7.95
CA PHE A 152 14.31 0.89 -7.73
C PHE A 152 14.24 1.88 -8.91
N ASP A 153 13.82 1.41 -10.09
CA ASP A 153 13.87 2.15 -11.35
C ASP A 153 12.52 2.18 -12.12
N GLY A 154 11.50 1.50 -11.59
CA GLY A 154 10.19 1.33 -12.24
C GLY A 154 10.20 0.39 -13.45
N MET A 155 11.33 -0.24 -13.76
CA MET A 155 11.49 -1.13 -14.91
C MET A 155 11.87 -2.56 -14.51
N THR A 156 12.80 -2.69 -13.57
CA THR A 156 13.28 -4.01 -13.08
C THR A 156 12.57 -4.34 -11.78
N TRP A 157 11.69 -5.33 -11.82
CA TRP A 157 10.87 -5.68 -10.69
C TRP A 157 11.45 -6.84 -9.89
N ARG A 158 11.22 -6.82 -8.59
CA ARG A 158 11.60 -7.87 -7.65
C ARG A 158 10.37 -8.35 -6.92
N MET A 159 10.10 -9.66 -6.93
CA MET A 159 8.99 -10.22 -6.18
C MET A 159 9.23 -10.08 -4.68
N ILE A 160 8.25 -9.53 -3.98
CA ILE A 160 8.24 -9.38 -2.52
C ILE A 160 7.44 -10.50 -1.88
N ARG A 161 6.23 -10.76 -2.41
CA ARG A 161 5.34 -11.78 -1.86
C ARG A 161 4.40 -12.30 -2.94
N PHE A 162 4.04 -13.59 -2.83
CA PHE A 162 2.98 -14.23 -3.61
C PHE A 162 2.05 -14.94 -2.64
N PHE A 163 0.77 -14.58 -2.65
CA PHE A 163 -0.20 -15.05 -1.65
C PHE A 163 -1.62 -15.04 -2.21
N THR A 164 -2.57 -15.53 -1.43
CA THR A 164 -4.00 -15.35 -1.67
C THR A 164 -4.65 -14.66 -0.48
N ILE A 165 -5.77 -14.00 -0.73
CA ILE A 165 -6.67 -13.45 0.27
C ILE A 165 -8.06 -14.03 -0.01
N ASP A 166 -8.90 -14.23 1.01
CA ASP A 166 -10.07 -15.13 0.97
C ASP A 166 -11.02 -14.91 -0.21
N ASP A 167 -11.33 -13.68 -0.59
CA ASP A 167 -12.10 -13.39 -1.81
C ASP A 167 -11.46 -12.24 -2.60
N PRO A 168 -10.52 -12.54 -3.50
CA PRO A 168 -9.88 -11.49 -4.30
C PRO A 168 -10.84 -10.73 -5.23
N SER A 169 -12.05 -11.24 -5.46
CA SER A 169 -13.06 -10.56 -6.28
C SER A 169 -13.78 -9.43 -5.54
N ALA A 170 -13.82 -9.48 -4.21
CA ALA A 170 -14.42 -8.46 -3.36
C ALA A 170 -13.44 -7.35 -2.93
N VAL A 171 -12.20 -7.41 -3.41
CA VAL A 171 -11.14 -6.47 -3.02
C VAL A 171 -11.39 -5.07 -3.57
N SER A 172 -11.33 -4.08 -2.68
CA SER A 172 -11.00 -2.70 -3.03
C SER A 172 -9.49 -2.52 -3.05
N ILE A 173 -8.98 -1.66 -3.94
CA ILE A 173 -7.54 -1.39 -4.06
C ILE A 173 -7.29 0.11 -4.13
N GLY A 174 -6.15 0.54 -3.65
CA GLY A 174 -5.70 1.93 -3.76
C GLY A 174 -4.54 2.25 -2.84
N PHE A 175 -4.65 3.37 -2.16
CA PHE A 175 -3.56 4.03 -1.46
C PHE A 175 -3.88 4.20 0.02
N GLU A 176 -2.84 4.15 0.84
CA GLU A 176 -2.90 4.40 2.28
C GLU A 176 -1.67 5.20 2.71
N ALA A 177 -1.81 6.01 3.78
CA ALA A 177 -0.72 6.67 4.46
C ALA A 177 -0.87 6.52 5.97
N GLN A 178 0.22 6.17 6.66
CA GLN A 178 0.23 5.91 8.10
C GLN A 178 1.42 6.57 8.81
N SER A 179 1.22 6.90 10.09
CA SER A 179 2.26 7.39 11.01
C SER A 179 1.95 6.86 12.43
N PRO A 180 2.24 5.57 12.71
CA PRO A 180 1.78 4.92 13.94
C PRO A 180 2.37 5.53 15.21
N THR A 181 3.63 5.94 15.17
CA THR A 181 4.36 6.46 16.33
C THR A 181 4.66 7.95 16.26
N GLY A 182 4.28 8.60 15.16
CA GLY A 182 4.61 9.98 14.86
C GLY A 182 3.41 10.92 14.85
N ASP A 183 3.71 12.18 14.58
CA ASP A 183 2.73 13.27 14.45
C ASP A 183 2.21 13.43 13.00
N GLY A 184 2.43 12.43 12.15
CA GLY A 184 2.09 12.41 10.74
C GLY A 184 3.30 12.55 9.83
N CYS A 185 3.13 12.15 8.56
CA CYS A 185 4.13 12.30 7.51
C CYS A 185 3.48 12.63 6.16
N ALA A 186 4.22 13.30 5.29
CA ALA A 186 3.76 13.54 3.93
C ALA A 186 4.10 12.36 3.02
N VAL A 187 3.11 11.88 2.28
CA VAL A 187 3.25 10.79 1.30
C VAL A 187 2.82 11.29 -0.07
N THR A 188 3.61 10.96 -1.09
CA THR A 188 3.31 11.25 -2.49
C THR A 188 3.31 9.96 -3.29
N PHE A 189 2.29 9.77 -4.10
CA PHE A 189 2.19 8.73 -5.12
C PHE A 189 2.22 9.39 -6.49
N ASP A 190 3.15 8.99 -7.34
CA ASP A 190 3.26 9.42 -8.73
C ASP A 190 3.62 8.24 -9.66
N ASP A 191 3.79 8.50 -10.96
CA ASP A 191 3.97 7.45 -11.99
C ASP A 191 2.95 6.30 -11.82
N ILE A 192 1.70 6.69 -11.47
CA ILE A 192 0.62 5.75 -11.18
C ILE A 192 0.15 5.11 -12.46
N ARG A 193 0.11 3.77 -12.49
CA ARG A 193 -0.35 2.99 -13.65
C ARG A 193 -1.24 1.86 -13.23
N PHE A 194 -2.37 1.76 -13.90
CA PHE A 194 -3.26 0.60 -13.81
C PHE A 194 -3.39 -0.06 -15.17
N THR A 195 -3.13 -1.35 -15.25
CA THR A 195 -3.32 -2.14 -16.47
C THR A 195 -4.20 -3.35 -16.19
N ARG A 196 -4.91 -3.82 -17.23
CA ARG A 196 -5.69 -5.07 -17.18
C ARG A 196 -4.93 -6.23 -17.81
N GLU A 197 -3.62 -6.16 -17.74
CA GLU A 197 -2.73 -7.16 -18.28
C GLU A 197 -2.36 -8.16 -17.19
N ARG A 198 -2.40 -9.43 -17.54
CA ARG A 198 -1.89 -10.50 -16.70
C ARG A 198 -0.38 -10.40 -16.63
N LEU A 199 0.19 -10.58 -15.44
CA LEU A 199 1.62 -10.71 -15.25
C LEU A 199 2.14 -11.96 -15.99
N GLY A 200 3.16 -11.81 -16.84
CA GLY A 200 3.70 -12.89 -17.67
C GLY A 200 4.67 -13.79 -16.89
N ASP A 201 5.56 -13.21 -16.09
CA ASP A 201 6.46 -13.93 -15.20
C ASP A 201 6.36 -13.39 -13.76
N LEU A 202 6.08 -14.30 -12.83
CA LEU A 202 5.92 -13.96 -11.42
C LEU A 202 7.23 -13.50 -10.76
N ARG A 203 8.36 -14.04 -11.19
CA ARG A 203 9.64 -13.82 -10.51
C ARG A 203 10.33 -12.53 -10.91
N ASP A 204 10.33 -12.21 -12.17
CA ASP A 204 10.91 -10.97 -12.69
C ASP A 204 9.90 -9.85 -12.88
N GLY A 205 8.60 -10.17 -12.74
CA GLY A 205 7.54 -9.19 -12.79
C GLY A 205 7.22 -8.64 -14.18
N SER A 206 7.57 -9.32 -15.26
CA SER A 206 7.24 -8.96 -16.64
C SER A 206 5.80 -9.35 -17.04
#